data_93b0b893abfd327189ea025179d7113d
#
_entry.id   93b0b893abfd327189ea025179d7113d
#
_cell.length_a   1.000
_cell.length_b   1.000
_cell.length_c   1.000
_cell.angle_alpha   90.00
_cell.angle_beta   90.00
_cell.angle_gamma   90.00
#
_symmetry.space_group_name_H-M   'P 1'
#
loop_
_entity.id
_entity.type
_entity.pdbx_description
1 polymer ?
#
loop_
_entity_poly.entity_id
_entity_poly.type
_entity_poly.pdbx_seq_one_letter_code
_entity_poly.pdbx_strand_id
1 'polypeptide(L)'
;LRRQRQMCIRDRSQFYEYVNSAKLEKAAHGIYVSADMLTDELYLLQAQFPRAVFSHEAALYLHDLSEYEPIPLTVTVPASYNSTGLTRKGVKVYYVKPEWYTLGLIEIPSFGGHLVHAYDLERTICDVIRRSEMMDVSAFNYAVREYTKRRDKNYAKLIRYAAALRVEKKLREKMGVLF
;
A
#
# COMPACT_ATOMS: atom_id res chain seq x y z
N LEU A 1 10.99 -0.35 20.68
CA LEU A 1 11.72 -1.53 20.20
C LEU A 1 11.54 -2.68 21.20
N ARG A 2 10.46 -3.46 21.07
CA ARG A 2 10.34 -4.72 21.82
C ARG A 2 11.17 -5.78 21.10
N ARG A 3 12.28 -6.20 21.71
CA ARG A 3 13.05 -7.37 21.31
C ARG A 3 12.11 -8.58 21.21
N GLN A 4 12.04 -9.24 20.05
CA GLN A 4 11.46 -10.57 19.92
C GLN A 4 12.23 -11.48 20.88
N ARG A 5 11.59 -11.91 21.96
CA ARG A 5 12.12 -12.99 22.79
C ARG A 5 12.09 -14.26 21.96
N GLN A 6 13.23 -14.96 21.88
CA GLN A 6 13.25 -16.31 21.36
C GLN A 6 12.32 -17.15 22.21
N MET A 7 11.22 -17.62 21.61
CA MET A 7 10.25 -18.47 22.28
C MET A 7 10.88 -19.82 22.58
N CYS A 8 10.94 -20.23 23.85
CA CYS A 8 11.36 -21.56 24.27
C CYS A 8 10.46 -22.63 23.64
N ILE A 9 11.01 -23.88 23.47
CA ILE A 9 10.25 -25.01 22.89
C ILE A 9 8.95 -25.27 23.68
N ARG A 10 8.96 -25.06 24.99
CA ARG A 10 7.78 -25.20 25.87
C ARG A 10 6.68 -24.17 25.55
N ASP A 11 7.05 -22.94 25.20
CA ASP A 11 6.13 -21.88 24.83
C ASP A 11 5.46 -22.16 23.46
N ARG A 12 6.16 -22.90 22.55
CA ARG A 12 5.60 -23.30 21.27
C ARG A 12 4.45 -24.30 21.42
N SER A 13 4.58 -25.30 22.28
CA SER A 13 3.53 -26.29 22.50
C SER A 13 2.26 -25.64 23.05
N GLN A 14 2.39 -24.79 24.06
CA GLN A 14 1.28 -24.04 24.64
C GLN A 14 0.64 -23.08 23.62
N PHE A 15 1.46 -22.47 22.75
CA PHE A 15 0.97 -21.62 21.69
C PHE A 15 0.12 -22.41 20.67
N TYR A 16 0.57 -23.59 20.23
CA TYR A 16 -0.21 -24.43 19.32
C TYR A 16 -1.48 -25.02 19.96
N GLU A 17 -1.44 -25.34 21.25
CA GLU A 17 -2.63 -25.73 22.01
C GLU A 17 -3.66 -24.59 22.04
N TYR A 18 -3.19 -23.34 22.28
CA TYR A 18 -4.06 -22.16 22.24
C TYR A 18 -4.63 -21.92 20.83
N VAL A 19 -3.81 -22.01 19.78
CA VAL A 19 -4.25 -21.88 18.38
C VAL A 19 -5.36 -22.87 18.06
N ASN A 20 -5.19 -24.13 18.48
CA ASN A 20 -6.18 -25.19 18.24
C ASN A 20 -7.45 -24.98 19.08
N SER A 21 -7.32 -24.64 20.37
CA SER A 21 -8.47 -24.41 21.26
C SER A 21 -9.29 -23.18 20.85
N ALA A 22 -8.63 -22.13 20.38
CA ALA A 22 -9.27 -20.90 19.88
C ALA A 22 -9.71 -20.99 18.41
N LYS A 23 -9.55 -22.16 17.75
CA LYS A 23 -9.87 -22.37 16.32
C LYS A 23 -9.27 -21.30 15.41
N LEU A 24 -8.04 -20.92 15.68
CA LEU A 24 -7.34 -19.94 14.85
C LEU A 24 -6.77 -20.61 13.60
N GLU A 25 -6.95 -19.98 12.46
CA GLU A 25 -6.37 -20.39 11.19
C GLU A 25 -5.06 -19.64 10.92
N LYS A 26 -4.09 -20.36 10.38
CA LYS A 26 -2.80 -19.75 10.03
C LYS A 26 -2.96 -18.94 8.73
N ALA A 27 -3.03 -17.63 8.86
CA ALA A 27 -3.12 -16.72 7.72
C ALA A 27 -1.74 -16.46 7.05
N ALA A 28 -0.66 -16.41 7.86
CA ALA A 28 0.70 -16.21 7.37
C ALA A 28 1.73 -16.81 8.35
N HIS A 29 3.03 -16.69 8.03
CA HIS A 29 4.08 -17.12 8.95
C HIS A 29 4.05 -16.29 10.24
N GLY A 30 3.69 -16.94 11.35
CA GLY A 30 3.57 -16.30 12.67
C GLY A 30 2.29 -15.46 12.87
N ILE A 31 1.35 -15.48 11.92
CA ILE A 31 0.07 -14.77 12.01
C ILE A 31 -1.06 -15.78 11.97
N TYR A 32 -1.95 -15.70 12.96
CA TYR A 32 -3.11 -16.54 13.12
C TYR A 32 -4.34 -15.65 13.29
N VAL A 33 -5.42 -15.97 12.60
CA VAL A 33 -6.69 -15.23 12.61
C VAL A 33 -7.82 -16.15 13.06
N SER A 34 -8.84 -15.57 13.67
CA SER A 34 -10.08 -16.32 13.96
C SER A 34 -10.86 -16.50 12.65
N ALA A 35 -11.45 -17.69 12.47
CA ALA A 35 -12.27 -18.02 11.30
C ALA A 35 -13.47 -17.08 11.12
N ASP A 36 -13.92 -16.43 12.20
CA ASP A 36 -15.08 -15.53 12.20
C ASP A 36 -14.72 -14.04 11.93
N MET A 37 -13.44 -13.69 11.81
CA MET A 37 -13.02 -12.32 11.53
C MET A 37 -12.89 -12.08 10.03
N LEU A 38 -13.45 -10.95 9.56
CA LEU A 38 -13.12 -10.40 8.25
C LEU A 38 -11.61 -10.22 8.14
N THR A 39 -11.01 -10.94 7.21
CA THR A 39 -9.57 -10.98 7.05
C THR A 39 -9.08 -9.68 6.42
N ASP A 40 -8.25 -8.93 7.12
CA ASP A 40 -7.58 -7.75 6.59
C ASP A 40 -6.44 -8.17 5.66
N GLU A 41 -6.74 -8.33 4.37
CA GLU A 41 -5.79 -8.80 3.36
C GLU A 41 -4.59 -7.86 3.21
N LEU A 42 -4.80 -6.54 3.34
CA LEU A 42 -3.74 -5.55 3.25
C LEU A 42 -2.75 -5.71 4.41
N TYR A 43 -3.26 -5.84 5.62
CA TYR A 43 -2.42 -6.09 6.79
C TYR A 43 -1.67 -7.42 6.69
N LEU A 44 -2.33 -8.50 6.27
CA LEU A 44 -1.67 -9.79 6.10
C LEU A 44 -0.59 -9.78 5.03
N LEU A 45 -0.81 -9.07 3.93
CA LEU A 45 0.20 -8.87 2.90
C LEU A 45 1.40 -8.09 3.44
N GLN A 46 1.13 -6.99 4.15
CA GLN A 46 2.16 -6.16 4.77
C GLN A 46 2.99 -6.93 5.79
N ALA A 47 2.35 -7.75 6.61
CA ALA A 47 3.03 -8.55 7.63
C ALA A 47 3.95 -9.63 7.02
N GLN A 48 3.57 -10.18 5.86
CA GLN A 48 4.41 -11.13 5.11
C GLN A 48 5.54 -10.44 4.33
N PHE A 49 5.29 -9.24 3.84
CA PHE A 49 6.20 -8.46 3.00
C PHE A 49 6.40 -7.05 3.56
N PRO A 50 7.13 -6.88 4.68
CA PRO A 50 7.23 -5.60 5.40
C PRO A 50 7.83 -4.45 4.58
N ARG A 51 8.52 -4.76 3.48
CA ARG A 51 9.08 -3.76 2.56
C ARG A 51 8.17 -3.43 1.37
N ALA A 52 7.01 -4.06 1.27
CA ALA A 52 6.01 -3.67 0.29
C ALA A 52 5.29 -2.43 0.79
N VAL A 53 5.17 -1.42 -0.06
CA VAL A 53 4.42 -0.17 0.22
C VAL A 53 3.24 -0.14 -0.72
N PHE A 54 2.01 -0.05 -0.20
CA PHE A 54 0.82 0.10 -1.04
C PHE A 54 0.92 1.39 -1.86
N SER A 55 0.66 1.29 -3.14
CA SER A 55 0.89 2.37 -4.10
C SER A 55 -0.11 2.32 -5.25
N HIS A 56 -0.13 3.35 -6.10
CA HIS A 56 -0.99 3.43 -7.27
C HIS A 56 -2.46 3.15 -6.90
N GLU A 57 -3.10 2.15 -7.52
CA GLU A 57 -4.52 1.83 -7.33
C GLU A 57 -4.84 1.43 -5.87
N ALA A 58 -3.96 0.68 -5.21
CA ALA A 58 -4.15 0.30 -3.80
C ALA A 58 -4.04 1.50 -2.85
N ALA A 59 -3.12 2.44 -3.13
CA ALA A 59 -3.04 3.67 -2.35
C ALA A 59 -4.22 4.61 -2.63
N LEU A 60 -4.72 4.68 -3.88
CA LEU A 60 -5.95 5.42 -4.17
C LEU A 60 -7.13 4.91 -3.33
N TYR A 61 -7.28 3.59 -3.24
CA TYR A 61 -8.33 2.98 -2.43
C TYR A 61 -8.18 3.31 -0.94
N LEU A 62 -6.97 3.20 -0.39
CA LEU A 62 -6.68 3.56 1.00
C LEU A 62 -6.91 5.05 1.32
N HIS A 63 -6.85 5.91 0.32
CA HIS A 63 -7.12 7.35 0.45
C HIS A 63 -8.54 7.76 0.05
N ASP A 64 -9.46 6.83 -0.17
CA ASP A 64 -10.82 7.09 -0.64
C ASP A 64 -10.86 7.85 -1.99
N LEU A 65 -9.87 7.62 -2.85
CA LEU A 65 -9.79 8.15 -4.21
C LEU A 65 -10.12 7.10 -5.28
N SER A 66 -10.67 5.95 -4.89
CA SER A 66 -11.17 4.90 -5.76
C SER A 66 -12.48 4.37 -5.20
N GLU A 67 -13.45 4.11 -6.09
CA GLU A 67 -14.74 3.52 -5.73
C GLU A 67 -14.64 2.00 -5.50
N TYR A 68 -13.59 1.37 -6.03
CA TYR A 68 -13.43 -0.07 -6.02
C TYR A 68 -12.09 -0.48 -5.43
N GLU A 69 -12.11 -1.59 -4.71
CA GLU A 69 -10.89 -2.25 -4.27
C GLU A 69 -10.10 -2.74 -5.49
N PRO A 70 -8.80 -2.45 -5.56
CA PRO A 70 -7.99 -2.80 -6.71
C PRO A 70 -7.70 -4.31 -6.76
N ILE A 71 -8.02 -4.93 -7.88
CA ILE A 71 -7.66 -6.31 -8.19
C ILE A 71 -6.88 -6.31 -9.51
N PRO A 72 -5.60 -6.65 -9.50
CA PRO A 72 -4.76 -7.04 -8.36
C PRO A 72 -4.36 -5.86 -7.45
N LEU A 73 -4.03 -6.18 -6.18
CA LEU A 73 -3.39 -5.22 -5.27
C LEU A 73 -2.07 -4.71 -5.87
N THR A 74 -1.77 -3.44 -5.66
CA THR A 74 -0.58 -2.79 -6.20
C THR A 74 0.36 -2.32 -5.10
N VAL A 75 1.64 -2.67 -5.21
CA VAL A 75 2.67 -2.29 -4.25
C VAL A 75 3.92 -1.78 -4.95
N THR A 76 4.68 -0.95 -4.25
CA THR A 76 6.01 -0.51 -4.66
C THR A 76 7.07 -1.08 -3.72
N VAL A 77 8.18 -1.53 -4.29
CA VAL A 77 9.35 -2.04 -3.57
C VAL A 77 10.63 -1.40 -4.12
N PRO A 78 11.74 -1.41 -3.36
CA PRO A 78 13.03 -0.99 -3.89
C PRO A 78 13.48 -1.87 -5.06
N ALA A 79 14.23 -1.30 -6.01
CA ALA A 79 14.69 -1.99 -7.23
C ALA A 79 15.46 -3.30 -6.95
N SER A 80 16.15 -3.39 -5.81
CA SER A 80 16.91 -4.59 -5.39
C SER A 80 16.05 -5.64 -4.66
N TYR A 81 14.75 -5.43 -4.52
CA TYR A 81 13.88 -6.33 -3.76
C TYR A 81 13.47 -7.56 -4.59
N ASN A 82 13.57 -8.75 -3.99
CA ASN A 82 13.04 -9.97 -4.61
C ASN A 82 11.54 -10.07 -4.40
N SER A 83 10.77 -9.79 -5.43
CA SER A 83 9.31 -9.76 -5.40
C SER A 83 8.62 -11.09 -5.74
N THR A 84 9.36 -12.18 -5.95
CA THR A 84 8.79 -13.47 -6.38
C THR A 84 7.61 -13.91 -5.50
N GLY A 85 7.70 -13.70 -4.19
CA GLY A 85 6.61 -14.02 -3.25
C GLY A 85 5.36 -13.18 -3.48
N LEU A 86 5.52 -11.88 -3.75
CA LEU A 86 4.42 -10.96 -4.06
C LEU A 86 3.74 -11.34 -5.38
N THR A 87 4.55 -11.58 -6.42
CA THR A 87 4.04 -11.94 -7.75
C THR A 87 3.27 -13.27 -7.74
N ARG A 88 3.76 -14.26 -6.97
CA ARG A 88 3.03 -15.54 -6.79
C ARG A 88 1.67 -15.37 -6.12
N LYS A 89 1.49 -14.32 -5.34
CA LYS A 89 0.20 -13.96 -4.73
C LYS A 89 -0.70 -13.12 -5.65
N GLY A 90 -0.30 -12.92 -6.89
CA GLY A 90 -1.05 -12.10 -7.84
C GLY A 90 -0.92 -10.59 -7.62
N VAL A 91 0.00 -10.13 -6.77
CA VAL A 91 0.22 -8.71 -6.50
C VAL A 91 0.99 -8.07 -7.64
N LYS A 92 0.55 -6.92 -8.12
CA LYS A 92 1.25 -6.11 -9.13
C LYS A 92 2.33 -5.28 -8.45
N VAL A 93 3.57 -5.49 -8.85
CA VAL A 93 4.74 -4.91 -8.19
C VAL A 93 5.38 -3.83 -9.05
N TYR A 94 5.59 -2.66 -8.47
CA TYR A 94 6.37 -1.57 -9.06
C TYR A 94 7.72 -1.45 -8.37
N TYR A 95 8.75 -1.14 -9.16
CA TYR A 95 10.11 -0.97 -8.66
C TYR A 95 10.53 0.48 -8.77
N VAL A 96 11.13 0.99 -7.68
CA VAL A 96 11.64 2.35 -7.64
C VAL A 96 13.07 2.39 -7.11
N LYS A 97 13.78 3.45 -7.45
CA LYS A 97 15.09 3.75 -6.88
C LYS A 97 14.99 3.98 -5.37
N PRO A 98 16.07 3.71 -4.60
CA PRO A 98 16.06 3.88 -3.15
C PRO A 98 15.63 5.27 -2.69
N GLU A 99 16.07 6.32 -3.36
CA GLU A 99 15.71 7.71 -3.06
C GLU A 99 14.23 8.03 -3.25
N TRP A 100 13.54 7.28 -4.09
CA TRP A 100 12.11 7.44 -4.33
C TRP A 100 11.25 6.54 -3.44
N TYR A 101 11.85 5.52 -2.85
CA TYR A 101 11.12 4.54 -2.05
C TYR A 101 10.59 5.14 -0.74
N THR A 102 11.36 5.99 -0.09
CA THR A 102 10.98 6.64 1.18
C THR A 102 10.18 7.92 1.00
N LEU A 103 10.17 8.48 -0.24
CA LEU A 103 9.47 9.73 -0.53
C LEU A 103 7.95 9.53 -0.42
N GLY A 104 7.33 10.19 0.55
CA GLY A 104 5.89 10.10 0.78
C GLY A 104 5.43 8.81 1.48
N LEU A 105 6.35 8.01 2.05
CA LEU A 105 6.00 6.84 2.84
C LEU A 105 5.30 7.25 4.14
N ILE A 106 4.13 6.67 4.39
CA ILE A 106 3.34 6.87 5.61
C ILE A 106 2.79 5.54 6.12
N GLU A 107 2.29 5.55 7.35
CA GLU A 107 1.40 4.51 7.87
C GLU A 107 -0.04 5.02 7.81
N ILE A 108 -0.93 4.20 7.27
CA ILE A 108 -2.35 4.50 7.14
C ILE A 108 -3.16 3.31 7.64
N PRO A 109 -4.30 3.51 8.30
CA PRO A 109 -5.15 2.39 8.68
C PRO A 109 -5.73 1.71 7.44
N SER A 110 -5.66 0.39 7.42
CA SER A 110 -6.39 -0.46 6.48
C SER A 110 -7.87 -0.52 6.85
N PHE A 111 -8.67 -1.19 6.04
CA PHE A 111 -10.08 -1.40 6.33
C PHE A 111 -10.33 -2.12 7.66
N GLY A 112 -9.45 -3.02 8.06
CA GLY A 112 -9.46 -3.70 9.37
C GLY A 112 -8.95 -2.85 10.53
N GLY A 113 -8.54 -1.59 10.30
CA GLY A 113 -8.01 -0.68 11.31
C GLY A 113 -6.53 -0.92 11.66
N HIS A 114 -5.85 -1.86 11.02
CA HIS A 114 -4.41 -2.09 11.22
C HIS A 114 -3.60 -1.09 10.39
N LEU A 115 -2.49 -0.61 10.96
CA LEU A 115 -1.59 0.27 10.22
C LEU A 115 -0.81 -0.50 9.16
N VAL A 116 -0.82 0.02 7.95
CA VAL A 116 -0.08 -0.51 6.79
C VAL A 116 0.75 0.60 6.14
N HIS A 117 1.85 0.22 5.51
CA HIS A 117 2.69 1.16 4.76
C HIS A 117 2.04 1.50 3.42
N ALA A 118 1.80 2.76 3.18
CA ALA A 118 1.33 3.28 1.90
C ALA A 118 2.07 4.57 1.54
N TYR A 119 1.92 5.01 0.31
CA TYR A 119 2.32 6.37 -0.04
C TYR A 119 1.23 7.36 0.32
N ASP A 120 1.64 8.57 0.68
CA ASP A 120 0.72 9.66 0.97
C ASP A 120 -0.05 10.13 -0.28
N LEU A 121 -1.01 11.00 -0.05
CA LEU A 121 -1.96 11.47 -1.05
C LEU A 121 -1.26 12.05 -2.29
N GLU A 122 -0.30 12.98 -2.10
CA GLU A 122 0.38 13.67 -3.19
C GLU A 122 1.35 12.75 -3.95
N ARG A 123 2.02 11.86 -3.24
CA ARG A 123 2.86 10.86 -3.87
C ARG A 123 2.04 9.89 -4.70
N THR A 124 0.90 9.45 -4.19
CA THR A 124 -0.02 8.57 -4.90
C THR A 124 -0.50 9.20 -6.20
N ILE A 125 -0.89 10.47 -6.18
CA ILE A 125 -1.29 11.21 -7.38
C ILE A 125 -0.13 11.30 -8.39
N CYS A 126 1.10 11.55 -7.95
CA CYS A 126 2.26 11.56 -8.84
C CYS A 126 2.51 10.19 -9.51
N ASP A 127 2.38 9.10 -8.75
CA ASP A 127 2.59 7.74 -9.27
C ASP A 127 1.50 7.35 -10.28
N VAL A 128 0.25 7.70 -10.01
CA VAL A 128 -0.89 7.50 -10.91
C VAL A 128 -0.73 8.31 -12.20
N ILE A 129 -0.34 9.58 -12.12
CA ILE A 129 -0.07 10.42 -13.30
C ILE A 129 1.07 9.84 -14.14
N ARG A 130 2.12 9.33 -13.53
CA ARG A 130 3.22 8.66 -14.22
C ARG A 130 2.75 7.50 -15.08
N ARG A 131 1.74 6.75 -14.61
CA ARG A 131 1.21 5.54 -15.23
C ARG A 131 -0.18 5.72 -15.83
N SER A 132 -0.62 6.96 -16.02
CA SER A 132 -1.98 7.26 -16.49
C SER A 132 -2.38 6.56 -17.79
N GLU A 133 -1.41 6.23 -18.64
CA GLU A 133 -1.66 5.49 -19.90
C GLU A 133 -1.96 4.00 -19.68
N MET A 134 -1.63 3.47 -18.49
CA MET A 134 -1.83 2.06 -18.12
C MET A 134 -3.02 1.87 -17.18
N MET A 135 -3.69 2.95 -16.83
CA MET A 135 -4.84 2.96 -15.92
C MET A 135 -6.12 3.19 -16.72
N ASP A 136 -7.23 2.67 -16.22
CA ASP A 136 -8.55 3.00 -16.79
C ASP A 136 -8.79 4.51 -16.73
N VAL A 137 -9.29 5.09 -17.82
CA VAL A 137 -9.46 6.54 -17.96
C VAL A 137 -10.50 7.08 -16.98
N SER A 138 -11.57 6.33 -16.71
CA SER A 138 -12.62 6.77 -15.78
C SER A 138 -12.13 6.74 -14.34
N ALA A 139 -11.40 5.69 -13.96
CA ALA A 139 -10.76 5.59 -12.64
C ALA A 139 -9.72 6.69 -12.41
N PHE A 140 -8.90 6.99 -13.43
CA PHE A 140 -7.96 8.10 -13.37
C PHE A 140 -8.66 9.45 -13.16
N ASN A 141 -9.68 9.74 -13.97
CA ASN A 141 -10.43 10.99 -13.88
C ASN A 141 -11.17 11.12 -12.54
N TYR A 142 -11.72 10.02 -12.04
CA TYR A 142 -12.33 9.97 -10.71
C TYR A 142 -11.31 10.34 -9.63
N ALA A 143 -10.16 9.67 -9.59
CA ALA A 143 -9.11 9.91 -8.60
C ALA A 143 -8.62 11.37 -8.60
N VAL A 144 -8.37 11.94 -9.78
CA VAL A 144 -7.93 13.34 -9.91
C VAL A 144 -9.02 14.30 -9.44
N ARG A 145 -10.26 14.07 -9.83
CA ARG A 145 -11.41 14.90 -9.41
C ARG A 145 -11.60 14.85 -7.89
N GLU A 146 -11.59 13.67 -7.29
CA GLU A 146 -11.76 13.54 -5.84
C GLU A 146 -10.57 14.15 -5.08
N TYR A 147 -9.34 13.99 -5.57
CA TYR A 147 -8.18 14.69 -5.01
C TYR A 147 -8.39 16.21 -4.98
N THR A 148 -8.90 16.80 -6.04
CA THR A 148 -9.08 18.26 -6.11
C THR A 148 -10.14 18.79 -5.14
N LYS A 149 -11.09 17.97 -4.73
CA LYS A 149 -12.12 18.32 -3.74
C LYS A 149 -11.63 18.23 -2.30
N ARG A 150 -10.55 17.51 -2.05
CA ARG A 150 -10.04 17.28 -0.69
C ARG A 150 -9.59 18.58 -0.03
N ARG A 151 -9.89 18.72 1.27
CA ARG A 151 -9.45 19.86 2.08
C ARG A 151 -8.02 19.73 2.56
N ASP A 152 -7.54 18.52 2.71
CA ASP A 152 -6.20 18.14 3.19
C ASP A 152 -5.16 18.04 2.06
N LYS A 153 -5.54 18.30 0.80
CA LYS A 153 -4.60 18.34 -0.32
C LYS A 153 -3.54 19.42 -0.16
N ASN A 154 -2.33 19.12 -0.60
CA ASN A 154 -1.21 20.04 -0.53
C ASN A 154 -0.52 20.19 -1.91
N TYR A 155 -0.92 21.21 -2.68
CA TYR A 155 -0.37 21.46 -4.01
C TYR A 155 1.13 21.75 -4.00
N ALA A 156 1.66 22.45 -2.98
CA ALA A 156 3.09 22.73 -2.88
C ALA A 156 3.89 21.42 -2.72
N LYS A 157 3.36 20.48 -1.93
CA LYS A 157 3.92 19.14 -1.76
C LYS A 157 3.82 18.32 -3.04
N LEU A 158 2.67 18.38 -3.73
CA LEU A 158 2.45 17.72 -5.01
C LEU A 158 3.48 18.16 -6.06
N ILE A 159 3.70 19.47 -6.22
CA ILE A 159 4.68 20.05 -7.17
C ILE A 159 6.09 19.59 -6.81
N ARG A 160 6.46 19.63 -5.53
CA ARG A 160 7.77 19.18 -5.06
C ARG A 160 7.99 17.69 -5.35
N TYR A 161 6.98 16.84 -5.15
CA TYR A 161 7.06 15.42 -5.47
C TYR A 161 7.10 15.18 -6.98
N ALA A 162 6.34 15.93 -7.76
CA ALA A 162 6.37 15.84 -9.21
C ALA A 162 7.77 16.14 -9.77
N ALA A 163 8.46 17.16 -9.22
CA ALA A 163 9.84 17.47 -9.57
C ALA A 163 10.80 16.32 -9.20
N ALA A 164 10.77 15.86 -7.96
CA ALA A 164 11.63 14.78 -7.49
C ALA A 164 11.42 13.48 -8.29
N LEU A 165 10.18 13.19 -8.65
CA LEU A 165 9.78 12.02 -9.42
C LEU A 165 9.86 12.21 -10.94
N ARG A 166 10.22 13.40 -11.43
CA ARG A 166 10.33 13.75 -12.86
C ARG A 166 9.01 13.55 -13.64
N VAL A 167 7.91 13.97 -13.05
CA VAL A 167 6.56 13.87 -13.67
C VAL A 167 5.89 15.23 -13.85
N GLU A 168 6.61 16.35 -13.68
CA GLU A 168 6.06 17.71 -13.75
C GLU A 168 5.33 18.00 -15.06
N LYS A 169 5.92 17.58 -16.18
CA LYS A 169 5.32 17.78 -17.51
C LYS A 169 3.96 17.07 -17.59
N LYS A 170 3.91 15.78 -17.23
CA LYS A 170 2.66 15.02 -17.20
C LYS A 170 1.65 15.59 -16.21
N LEU A 171 2.11 16.06 -15.04
CA LEU A 171 1.24 16.71 -14.05
C LEU A 171 0.55 17.92 -14.66
N ARG A 172 1.31 18.83 -15.33
CA ARG A 172 0.74 20.00 -16.01
C ARG A 172 -0.22 19.62 -17.14
N GLU A 173 0.12 18.63 -17.95
CA GLU A 173 -0.74 18.15 -19.03
C GLU A 173 -2.07 17.55 -18.53
N LYS A 174 -2.03 16.79 -17.44
CA LYS A 174 -3.21 16.09 -16.90
C LYS A 174 -4.04 16.91 -15.92
N MET A 175 -3.42 17.85 -15.23
CA MET A 175 -4.04 18.69 -14.21
C MET A 175 -3.93 20.21 -14.52
N GLY A 176 -3.44 20.59 -15.68
CA GLY A 176 -3.12 21.99 -16.04
C GLY A 176 -4.29 22.97 -16.04
N VAL A 177 -5.51 22.48 -15.96
CA VAL A 177 -6.72 23.33 -15.77
C VAL A 177 -6.91 23.70 -14.29
N LEU A 178 -6.10 23.11 -13.38
CA LEU A 178 -6.26 23.24 -11.93
C LEU A 178 -5.17 24.09 -11.27
N PHE A 179 -4.21 24.63 -12.07
CA PHE A 179 -3.11 25.51 -11.64
C PHE A 179 -3.14 26.84 -12.32
#